data_a8bcf197065c965f0d26420eef6944f0
#
_entry.id   a8bcf197065c965f0d26420eef6944f0
#
_cell.length_a   1.000
_cell.length_b   1.000
_cell.length_c   1.000
_cell.angle_alpha   90.00
_cell.angle_beta   90.00
_cell.angle_gamma   90.00
#
_symmetry.space_group_name_H-M   'P 1'
#
loop_
_entity.id
_entity.type
_entity.pdbx_description
1 polymer ?
#
loop_
_entity_poly.entity_id
_entity_poly.type
_entity_poly.pdbx_seq_one_letter_code
_entity_poly.pdbx_strand_id
1 'polypeptide(L)'
;SSRWLPTWNVSGSWNASEEEFMRDIDWISRLSFRGTYGLVASMGPVTNALTVYKSGTTYRPYQNEKEPYIYISELQNKDLTWEKQYEGNVGFDFGVLNNRISLSLDAYWRKSFDLIGVIYTGGTGGQKAKYANYADMKSRGVEFTLNFKPIVLKDFKWNTDITFSYNHNEITKLDSKPRVIDLVSESGYALLGKHVRGLYS
;
A
#
# COMPACT_ATOMS: atom_id res chain seq x y z
N SER A 1 6.51 -18.39 14.29
CA SER A 1 6.22 -16.98 13.95
C SER A 1 7.09 -16.08 14.80
N SER A 2 7.94 -15.25 14.19
CA SER A 2 8.72 -14.28 14.96
C SER A 2 7.78 -13.18 15.44
N ARG A 3 7.70 -12.98 16.76
CA ARG A 3 6.92 -11.90 17.38
C ARG A 3 7.56 -10.52 17.19
N TRP A 4 8.81 -10.47 16.74
CA TRP A 4 9.61 -9.27 16.58
C TRP A 4 10.10 -9.17 15.15
N LEU A 5 9.84 -8.05 14.52
CA LEU A 5 10.42 -7.70 13.22
C LEU A 5 10.99 -6.28 13.35
N PRO A 6 12.31 -6.09 13.29
CA PRO A 6 12.89 -4.76 13.30
C PRO A 6 12.52 -4.01 12.01
N THR A 7 11.94 -2.84 12.15
CA THR A 7 11.72 -1.89 11.06
C THR A 7 12.79 -0.83 11.10
N TRP A 8 13.18 -0.32 9.95
CA TRP A 8 14.22 0.69 9.83
C TRP A 8 13.98 1.57 8.60
N ASN A 9 14.48 2.78 8.65
CA ASN A 9 14.44 3.73 7.55
C ASN A 9 15.74 4.55 7.56
N VAL A 10 16.30 4.76 6.38
CA VAL A 10 17.43 5.66 6.13
C VAL A 10 16.98 6.70 5.12
N SER A 11 17.18 7.97 5.45
CA SER A 11 16.85 9.09 4.58
C SER A 11 18.00 10.08 4.50
N GLY A 12 18.11 10.72 3.35
CA GLY A 12 19.04 11.81 3.11
C GLY A 12 18.44 12.87 2.22
N SER A 13 18.82 14.11 2.43
CA SER A 13 18.48 15.23 1.56
C SER A 13 19.70 16.12 1.34
N TRP A 14 19.79 16.66 0.14
CA TRP A 14 20.84 17.59 -0.25
C TRP A 14 20.22 18.81 -0.92
N ASN A 15 20.47 19.99 -0.36
CA ASN A 15 20.05 21.28 -0.89
C ASN A 15 21.17 21.87 -1.74
N ALA A 16 21.26 21.46 -2.99
CA ALA A 16 22.33 21.92 -3.89
C ALA A 16 22.28 23.43 -4.14
N SER A 17 21.09 24.06 -4.07
CA SER A 17 20.97 25.53 -4.23
C SER A 17 21.65 26.35 -3.14
N GLU A 18 22.00 25.76 -2.00
CA GLU A 18 22.69 26.44 -0.90
C GLU A 18 24.21 26.31 -0.98
N GLU A 19 24.71 25.52 -1.93
CA GLU A 19 26.15 25.29 -2.10
C GLU A 19 26.86 26.45 -2.76
N GLU A 20 28.18 26.60 -2.48
CA GLU A 20 28.98 27.71 -2.98
C GLU A 20 29.02 27.82 -4.51
N PHE A 21 29.04 26.69 -5.22
CA PHE A 21 29.06 26.66 -6.68
C PHE A 21 27.76 27.15 -7.32
N MET A 22 26.69 27.29 -6.54
CA MET A 22 25.38 27.78 -7.01
C MET A 22 25.15 29.27 -6.74
N ARG A 23 26.01 29.92 -5.96
CA ARG A 23 25.85 31.34 -5.55
C ARG A 23 25.78 32.33 -6.72
N ASP A 24 26.47 32.03 -7.81
CA ASP A 24 26.50 32.89 -9.01
C ASP A 24 25.31 32.63 -9.95
N ILE A 25 24.39 31.76 -9.57
CA ILE A 25 23.25 31.35 -10.41
C ILE A 25 21.93 31.88 -9.82
N ASP A 26 21.72 33.19 -9.96
CA ASP A 26 20.58 33.89 -9.33
C ASP A 26 19.19 33.47 -9.81
N TRP A 27 19.10 32.84 -10.98
CA TRP A 27 17.80 32.42 -11.53
C TRP A 27 17.28 31.11 -10.95
N ILE A 28 18.15 30.29 -10.33
CA ILE A 28 17.76 29.08 -9.62
C ILE A 28 17.43 29.45 -8.17
N SER A 29 16.18 29.26 -7.80
CA SER A 29 15.70 29.60 -6.46
C SER A 29 15.69 28.40 -5.52
N ARG A 30 15.64 27.19 -6.07
CA ARG A 30 15.64 25.94 -5.32
C ARG A 30 16.17 24.80 -6.17
N LEU A 31 17.06 24.02 -5.61
CA LEU A 31 17.54 22.77 -6.17
C LEU A 31 17.83 21.81 -5.03
N SER A 32 16.98 20.82 -4.85
CA SER A 32 17.18 19.84 -3.79
C SER A 32 16.89 18.42 -4.26
N PHE A 33 17.65 17.49 -3.70
CA PHE A 33 17.51 16.06 -3.90
C PHE A 33 17.21 15.41 -2.57
N ARG A 34 16.34 14.40 -2.59
CA ARG A 34 16.01 13.61 -1.39
C ARG A 34 15.91 12.15 -1.75
N GLY A 35 16.27 11.29 -0.81
CA GLY A 35 16.17 9.85 -0.99
C GLY A 35 15.82 9.20 0.32
N THR A 36 14.97 8.20 0.29
CA THR A 36 14.62 7.37 1.43
C THR A 36 14.62 5.90 1.03
N TYR A 37 15.03 5.04 1.95
CA TYR A 37 14.91 3.61 1.80
C TYR A 37 14.69 2.95 3.15
N GLY A 38 13.75 2.02 3.22
CA GLY A 38 13.42 1.40 4.49
C GLY A 38 12.61 0.12 4.38
N LEU A 39 12.44 -0.52 5.55
CA LEU A 39 11.58 -1.66 5.77
C LEU A 39 10.47 -1.28 6.73
N VAL A 40 9.22 -1.43 6.29
CA VAL A 40 8.01 -1.27 7.09
C VAL A 40 7.36 -2.64 7.30
N ALA A 41 6.73 -2.84 8.44
CA ALA A 41 6.00 -4.04 8.77
C ALA A 41 4.61 -3.73 9.29
N SER A 42 3.64 -4.58 8.96
CA SER A 42 2.26 -4.51 9.42
C SER A 42 1.74 -5.90 9.75
N MET A 43 0.86 -6.00 10.75
CA MET A 43 0.14 -7.25 11.03
C MET A 43 -1.20 -7.33 10.27
N GLY A 44 -1.55 -6.29 9.51
CA GLY A 44 -2.86 -6.21 8.87
C GLY A 44 -4.01 -6.20 9.89
N PRO A 45 -5.21 -6.61 9.49
CA PRO A 45 -6.39 -6.65 10.37
C PRO A 45 -6.39 -7.85 11.33
N VAL A 46 -5.38 -8.73 11.28
CA VAL A 46 -5.37 -10.00 12.00
C VAL A 46 -4.55 -9.90 13.28
N THR A 47 -5.23 -10.03 14.40
CA THR A 47 -4.59 -9.97 15.73
C THR A 47 -4.35 -11.34 16.36
N ASN A 48 -4.98 -12.42 15.86
CA ASN A 48 -4.96 -13.73 16.50
C ASN A 48 -4.42 -14.83 15.59
N ALA A 49 -3.32 -15.46 16.04
CA ALA A 49 -2.81 -16.70 15.46
C ALA A 49 -3.50 -17.95 16.03
N LEU A 50 -4.39 -17.79 17.03
CA LEU A 50 -5.07 -18.87 17.75
C LEU A 50 -6.50 -19.04 17.23
N THR A 51 -7.06 -20.22 17.46
CA THR A 51 -8.47 -20.50 17.20
C THR A 51 -9.37 -19.62 18.05
N VAL A 52 -10.32 -18.93 17.41
CA VAL A 52 -11.31 -18.10 18.08
C VAL A 52 -12.65 -18.84 18.11
N TYR A 53 -13.18 -19.00 19.31
CA TYR A 53 -14.51 -19.57 19.55
C TYR A 53 -15.50 -18.45 19.83
N LYS A 54 -16.69 -18.57 19.25
CA LYS A 54 -17.83 -17.67 19.55
C LYS A 54 -19.03 -18.47 19.98
N SER A 55 -19.87 -17.87 20.82
CA SER A 55 -21.16 -18.42 21.18
C SER A 55 -22.25 -17.90 20.25
N GLY A 56 -23.21 -18.74 19.94
CA GLY A 56 -24.40 -18.39 19.19
C GLY A 56 -25.64 -19.05 19.85
N THR A 57 -26.82 -18.72 19.37
CA THR A 57 -28.06 -19.38 19.76
C THR A 57 -28.80 -19.91 18.54
N THR A 58 -29.34 -21.09 18.61
CA THR A 58 -30.18 -21.71 17.57
C THR A 58 -31.50 -22.17 18.16
N TYR A 59 -32.52 -22.34 17.31
CA TYR A 59 -33.78 -22.93 17.74
C TYR A 59 -33.70 -24.45 17.68
N ARG A 60 -34.24 -25.13 18.73
CA ARG A 60 -34.44 -26.58 18.65
C ARG A 60 -35.44 -26.91 17.55
N PRO A 61 -35.17 -27.94 16.72
CA PRO A 61 -36.16 -28.43 15.78
C PRO A 61 -37.45 -28.83 16.51
N TYR A 62 -38.58 -28.36 16.04
CA TYR A 62 -39.90 -28.64 16.58
C TYR A 62 -40.24 -28.11 17.99
N GLN A 63 -39.33 -27.33 18.59
CA GLN A 63 -39.58 -26.66 19.86
C GLN A 63 -39.20 -25.16 19.72
N ASN A 64 -40.04 -24.31 20.28
CA ASN A 64 -39.82 -22.86 20.19
C ASN A 64 -38.79 -22.36 21.24
N GLU A 65 -37.83 -23.20 21.60
CA GLU A 65 -36.81 -22.95 22.58
C GLU A 65 -35.46 -22.68 21.91
N LYS A 66 -34.70 -21.70 22.45
CA LYS A 66 -33.36 -21.38 21.98
C LYS A 66 -32.31 -22.14 22.77
N GLU A 67 -31.39 -22.75 22.06
CA GLU A 67 -30.20 -23.38 22.64
C GLU A 67 -28.94 -22.61 22.35
N PRO A 68 -28.07 -22.41 23.35
CA PRO A 68 -26.73 -21.88 23.11
C PRO A 68 -25.82 -22.95 22.48
N TYR A 69 -25.00 -22.53 21.53
CA TYR A 69 -23.95 -23.37 20.98
C TYR A 69 -22.63 -22.60 20.86
N ILE A 70 -21.52 -23.31 20.81
CA ILE A 70 -20.19 -22.76 20.59
C ILE A 70 -19.71 -23.21 19.21
N TYR A 71 -19.18 -22.29 18.45
CA TYR A 71 -18.61 -22.59 17.13
C TYR A 71 -17.25 -21.93 16.95
N ILE A 72 -16.43 -22.52 16.06
CA ILE A 72 -15.15 -21.92 15.67
C ILE A 72 -15.44 -20.76 14.71
N SER A 73 -15.12 -19.55 15.12
CA SER A 73 -15.23 -18.35 14.29
C SER A 73 -14.01 -18.18 13.39
N GLU A 74 -12.81 -18.49 13.91
CA GLU A 74 -11.57 -18.37 13.17
C GLU A 74 -10.67 -19.55 13.46
N LEU A 75 -10.11 -20.15 12.40
CA LEU A 75 -9.16 -21.24 12.52
C LEU A 75 -7.77 -20.73 12.91
N GLN A 76 -7.09 -21.50 13.71
CA GLN A 76 -5.68 -21.28 14.03
C GLN A 76 -4.83 -21.21 12.75
N ASN A 77 -3.96 -20.21 12.67
CA ASN A 77 -2.89 -20.14 11.68
C ASN A 77 -1.55 -19.84 12.37
N LYS A 78 -0.77 -20.90 12.63
CA LYS A 78 0.57 -20.79 13.26
C LYS A 78 1.61 -20.20 12.33
N ASP A 79 1.36 -20.22 11.03
CA ASP A 79 2.29 -19.76 9.99
C ASP A 79 2.09 -18.28 9.65
N LEU A 80 1.14 -17.63 10.31
CA LEU A 80 0.89 -16.21 10.09
C LEU A 80 2.09 -15.37 10.51
N THR A 81 2.62 -14.58 9.57
CA THR A 81 3.75 -13.66 9.78
C THR A 81 3.37 -12.23 9.46
N TRP A 82 4.25 -11.29 9.81
CA TRP A 82 4.10 -9.88 9.46
C TRP A 82 4.13 -9.68 7.94
N GLU A 83 3.25 -8.81 7.47
CA GLU A 83 3.42 -8.19 6.16
C GLU A 83 4.67 -7.32 6.18
N LYS A 84 5.51 -7.42 5.16
CA LYS A 84 6.77 -6.69 5.05
C LYS A 84 6.75 -5.87 3.78
N GLN A 85 7.22 -4.63 3.85
CA GLN A 85 7.35 -3.78 2.68
C GLN A 85 8.71 -3.09 2.68
N TYR A 86 9.51 -3.38 1.66
CA TYR A 86 10.65 -2.55 1.31
C TYR A 86 10.16 -1.42 0.42
N GLU A 87 10.51 -0.20 0.81
CA GLU A 87 10.13 1.01 0.09
C GLU A 87 11.35 1.88 -0.16
N GLY A 88 11.54 2.30 -1.41
CA GLY A 88 12.49 3.30 -1.80
C GLY A 88 11.79 4.46 -2.49
N ASN A 89 12.22 5.68 -2.19
CA ASN A 89 11.75 6.92 -2.82
C ASN A 89 12.93 7.80 -3.15
N VAL A 90 12.91 8.44 -4.31
CA VAL A 90 13.82 9.51 -4.71
C VAL A 90 12.99 10.71 -5.16
N GLY A 91 13.34 11.87 -4.61
CA GLY A 91 12.63 13.12 -4.89
C GLY A 91 13.60 14.19 -5.40
N PHE A 92 13.09 15.05 -6.25
CA PHE A 92 13.80 16.18 -6.85
C PHE A 92 12.89 17.40 -6.81
N ASP A 93 13.38 18.48 -6.20
CA ASP A 93 12.70 19.77 -6.21
C ASP A 93 13.54 20.80 -6.96
N PHE A 94 12.89 21.50 -7.88
CA PHE A 94 13.49 22.54 -8.70
C PHE A 94 12.62 23.78 -8.72
N GLY A 95 13.20 24.93 -8.46
CA GLY A 95 12.52 26.21 -8.48
C GLY A 95 13.35 27.27 -9.16
N VAL A 96 12.72 28.11 -9.98
CA VAL A 96 13.38 29.18 -10.71
C VAL A 96 12.61 30.49 -10.62
N LEU A 97 13.30 31.60 -10.89
CA LEU A 97 12.73 32.94 -10.95
C LEU A 97 11.97 33.32 -9.68
N ASN A 98 12.61 33.19 -8.52
CA ASN A 98 12.01 33.38 -7.20
C ASN A 98 10.77 32.50 -6.98
N ASN A 99 10.87 31.22 -7.35
CA ASN A 99 9.79 30.23 -7.28
C ASN A 99 8.53 30.61 -8.09
N ARG A 100 8.68 31.37 -9.17
CA ARG A 100 7.60 31.56 -10.14
C ARG A 100 7.27 30.29 -10.91
N ILE A 101 8.31 29.47 -11.13
CA ILE A 101 8.13 28.11 -11.66
C ILE A 101 8.78 27.19 -10.63
N SER A 102 8.04 26.23 -10.12
CA SER A 102 8.56 25.19 -9.23
C SER A 102 8.03 23.82 -9.64
N LEU A 103 8.96 22.88 -9.71
CA LEU A 103 8.73 21.49 -10.06
C LEU A 103 9.13 20.62 -8.86
N SER A 104 8.24 19.72 -8.46
CA SER A 104 8.56 18.62 -7.55
C SER A 104 8.30 17.30 -8.28
N LEU A 105 9.28 16.42 -8.27
CA LEU A 105 9.22 15.11 -8.92
C LEU A 105 9.63 14.06 -7.91
N ASP A 106 8.79 13.04 -7.76
CA ASP A 106 9.01 11.90 -6.89
C ASP A 106 8.88 10.59 -7.68
N ALA A 107 9.82 9.68 -7.50
CA ALA A 107 9.75 8.33 -8.03
C ALA A 107 9.91 7.35 -6.87
N TYR A 108 9.04 6.35 -6.84
CA TYR A 108 9.06 5.35 -5.78
C TYR A 108 8.94 3.94 -6.32
N TRP A 109 9.45 3.00 -5.52
CA TRP A 109 9.28 1.56 -5.73
C TRP A 109 9.06 0.88 -4.39
N ARG A 110 8.16 -0.11 -4.39
CA ARG A 110 7.79 -0.90 -3.23
C ARG A 110 7.80 -2.37 -3.58
N LYS A 111 8.26 -3.19 -2.64
CA LYS A 111 8.12 -4.64 -2.69
C LYS A 111 7.45 -5.10 -1.40
N SER A 112 6.23 -5.57 -1.52
CA SER A 112 5.43 -6.07 -0.40
C SER A 112 5.45 -7.59 -0.41
N PHE A 113 5.74 -8.19 0.72
CA PHE A 113 5.84 -9.62 0.92
C PHE A 113 4.92 -10.08 2.03
N ASP A 114 4.51 -11.33 1.95
CA ASP A 114 3.70 -11.98 2.97
C ASP A 114 2.39 -11.22 3.24
N LEU A 115 1.78 -10.60 2.21
CA LEU A 115 0.52 -9.88 2.34
C LEU A 115 -0.57 -10.81 2.87
N ILE A 116 -1.29 -10.34 3.90
CA ILE A 116 -2.31 -11.12 4.59
C ILE A 116 -3.66 -10.91 3.91
N GLY A 117 -4.33 -12.00 3.63
CA GLY A 117 -5.67 -11.97 3.09
C GLY A 117 -6.44 -13.25 3.38
N VAL A 118 -7.65 -13.32 2.90
CA VAL A 118 -8.52 -14.47 3.09
C VAL A 118 -8.23 -15.52 2.03
N ILE A 119 -7.86 -16.71 2.46
CA ILE A 119 -7.78 -17.88 1.60
C ILE A 119 -8.95 -18.83 1.89
N TYR A 120 -9.46 -19.46 0.85
CA TYR A 120 -10.56 -20.42 0.97
C TYR A 120 -10.02 -21.81 1.20
N THR A 121 -10.62 -22.49 2.17
CA THR A 121 -10.27 -23.85 2.55
C THR A 121 -11.31 -24.86 1.98
N GLY A 122 -10.97 -26.13 1.95
CA GLY A 122 -11.90 -27.18 1.50
C GLY A 122 -13.12 -27.40 2.40
N GLY A 123 -13.25 -26.66 3.49
CA GLY A 123 -14.38 -26.76 4.44
C GLY A 123 -14.33 -27.97 5.39
N THR A 124 -13.32 -28.83 5.26
CA THR A 124 -13.18 -30.06 6.08
C THR A 124 -12.92 -29.79 7.56
N GLY A 125 -12.51 -28.58 7.94
CA GLY A 125 -12.34 -28.15 9.34
C GLY A 125 -13.50 -27.33 9.89
N GLY A 126 -14.68 -27.31 9.21
CA GLY A 126 -15.85 -26.53 9.63
C GLY A 126 -15.81 -25.05 9.22
N GLN A 127 -14.70 -24.59 8.62
CA GLN A 127 -14.58 -23.24 8.08
C GLN A 127 -14.22 -23.26 6.61
N LYS A 128 -14.83 -22.32 5.87
CA LYS A 128 -14.64 -22.18 4.41
C LYS A 128 -13.51 -21.20 4.07
N ALA A 129 -13.03 -20.42 5.03
CA ALA A 129 -12.02 -19.38 4.83
C ALA A 129 -11.17 -19.17 6.08
N LYS A 130 -9.91 -18.79 5.89
CA LYS A 130 -8.98 -18.36 6.96
C LYS A 130 -8.08 -17.24 6.46
N TYR A 131 -7.53 -16.44 7.38
CA TYR A 131 -6.47 -15.49 7.07
C TYR A 131 -5.13 -16.19 6.93
N ALA A 132 -4.37 -15.84 5.91
CA ALA A 132 -3.02 -16.33 5.69
C ALA A 132 -2.17 -15.30 4.94
N ASN A 133 -0.85 -15.43 5.03
CA ASN A 133 0.07 -14.73 4.13
C ASN A 133 0.01 -15.43 2.77
N TYR A 134 -0.54 -14.78 1.75
CA TYR A 134 -0.90 -15.46 0.51
C TYR A 134 -0.41 -14.77 -0.77
N ALA A 135 0.10 -13.56 -0.69
CA ALA A 135 0.48 -12.79 -1.87
C ALA A 135 1.72 -11.92 -1.64
N ASP A 136 2.48 -11.74 -2.71
CA ASP A 136 3.52 -10.72 -2.81
C ASP A 136 3.18 -9.76 -3.95
N MET A 137 3.57 -8.49 -3.80
CA MET A 137 3.28 -7.44 -4.75
C MET A 137 4.48 -6.51 -4.97
N LYS A 138 4.60 -6.01 -6.19
CA LYS A 138 5.49 -4.90 -6.52
C LYS A 138 4.68 -3.70 -6.96
N SER A 139 5.11 -2.53 -6.51
CA SER A 139 4.54 -1.24 -6.90
C SER A 139 5.66 -0.31 -7.33
N ARG A 140 5.41 0.49 -8.34
CA ARG A 140 6.30 1.57 -8.79
C ARG A 140 5.47 2.72 -9.30
N GLY A 141 5.93 3.92 -9.07
CA GLY A 141 5.22 5.09 -9.54
C GLY A 141 6.11 6.30 -9.67
N VAL A 142 5.58 7.26 -10.38
CA VAL A 142 6.17 8.58 -10.56
C VAL A 142 5.09 9.61 -10.37
N GLU A 143 5.40 10.63 -9.59
CA GLU A 143 4.52 11.75 -9.33
C GLU A 143 5.27 13.04 -9.65
N PHE A 144 4.62 13.99 -10.32
CA PHE A 144 5.17 15.31 -10.45
C PHE A 144 4.13 16.38 -10.18
N THR A 145 4.57 17.47 -9.60
CA THR A 145 3.77 18.67 -9.38
C THR A 145 4.53 19.87 -9.94
N LEU A 146 3.90 20.57 -10.87
CA LEU A 146 4.40 21.81 -11.44
C LEU A 146 3.51 22.96 -10.96
N ASN A 147 4.12 23.93 -10.27
CA ASN A 147 3.49 25.18 -9.94
C ASN A 147 4.07 26.27 -10.83
N PHE A 148 3.20 27.03 -11.48
CA PHE A 148 3.56 28.10 -12.40
C PHE A 148 2.77 29.38 -12.12
N LYS A 149 3.48 30.50 -11.87
CA LYS A 149 2.93 31.82 -11.56
C LYS A 149 3.31 32.83 -12.65
N PRO A 150 2.64 32.79 -13.82
CA PRO A 150 3.01 33.65 -14.96
C PRO A 150 2.82 35.14 -14.66
N ILE A 151 1.80 35.49 -13.91
CA ILE A 151 1.45 36.87 -13.63
C ILE A 151 1.35 37.10 -12.12
N VAL A 152 2.16 38.02 -11.63
CA VAL A 152 2.14 38.46 -10.22
C VAL A 152 2.17 39.98 -10.21
N LEU A 153 0.99 40.57 -10.20
CA LEU A 153 0.76 42.03 -10.09
C LEU A 153 0.17 42.36 -8.71
N LYS A 154 0.12 43.62 -8.37
CA LYS A 154 -0.43 44.09 -7.09
C LYS A 154 -1.89 43.67 -6.92
N ASP A 155 -2.69 43.82 -7.97
CA ASP A 155 -4.14 43.62 -7.94
C ASP A 155 -4.59 42.35 -8.69
N PHE A 156 -3.68 41.64 -9.37
CA PHE A 156 -3.97 40.40 -10.09
C PHE A 156 -2.83 39.38 -9.98
N LYS A 157 -3.19 38.17 -9.59
CA LYS A 157 -2.25 37.04 -9.53
C LYS A 157 -2.84 35.86 -10.25
N TRP A 158 -2.08 35.27 -11.15
CA TRP A 158 -2.42 34.01 -11.80
C TRP A 158 -1.48 32.91 -11.32
N ASN A 159 -2.06 31.83 -10.80
CA ASN A 159 -1.34 30.64 -10.38
C ASN A 159 -1.95 29.41 -11.06
N THR A 160 -1.10 28.52 -11.56
CA THR A 160 -1.50 27.27 -12.19
C THR A 160 -0.73 26.14 -11.54
N ASP A 161 -1.45 25.15 -11.06
CA ASP A 161 -0.90 23.92 -10.48
C ASP A 161 -1.28 22.73 -11.36
N ILE A 162 -0.27 22.00 -11.80
CA ILE A 162 -0.44 20.79 -12.60
C ILE A 162 0.16 19.62 -11.79
N THR A 163 -0.68 18.65 -11.49
CA THR A 163 -0.25 17.42 -10.81
C THR A 163 -0.51 16.22 -11.71
N PHE A 164 0.48 15.36 -11.82
CA PHE A 164 0.40 14.10 -12.54
C PHE A 164 0.91 12.98 -11.65
N SER A 165 0.22 11.84 -11.68
CA SER A 165 0.61 10.63 -10.95
C SER A 165 0.44 9.42 -11.86
N TYR A 166 1.47 8.59 -11.92
CA TYR A 166 1.44 7.27 -12.55
C TYR A 166 1.82 6.21 -11.54
N ASN A 167 1.00 5.17 -11.43
CA ASN A 167 1.24 4.06 -10.52
C ASN A 167 0.99 2.73 -11.25
N HIS A 168 1.92 1.80 -11.08
CA HIS A 168 1.82 0.43 -11.59
C HIS A 168 2.04 -0.56 -10.45
N ASN A 169 1.04 -1.43 -10.23
CA ASN A 169 1.07 -2.48 -9.22
C ASN A 169 0.97 -3.83 -9.91
N GLU A 170 1.81 -4.77 -9.53
CA GLU A 170 1.87 -6.12 -10.08
C GLU A 170 1.91 -7.15 -8.95
N ILE A 171 1.07 -8.17 -9.05
CA ILE A 171 1.08 -9.32 -8.14
C ILE A 171 2.18 -10.29 -8.61
N THR A 172 3.18 -10.52 -7.77
CA THR A 172 4.34 -11.35 -8.10
C THR A 172 4.26 -12.77 -7.53
N LYS A 173 3.44 -12.97 -6.52
CA LYS A 173 3.13 -14.28 -5.92
C LYS A 173 1.68 -14.30 -5.48
N LEU A 174 0.99 -15.41 -5.67
CA LEU A 174 -0.38 -15.60 -5.25
C LEU A 174 -0.63 -17.07 -4.90
N ASP A 175 -0.87 -17.36 -3.63
CA ASP A 175 -1.11 -18.71 -3.12
C ASP A 175 -2.63 -19.06 -3.05
N SER A 176 -3.50 -18.18 -3.56
CA SER A 176 -4.95 -18.40 -3.67
C SER A 176 -5.36 -18.55 -5.12
N LYS A 177 -6.26 -19.50 -5.40
CA LYS A 177 -6.88 -19.65 -6.73
C LYS A 177 -8.20 -18.89 -6.74
N PRO A 178 -8.49 -18.11 -7.81
CA PRO A 178 -9.78 -17.47 -7.96
C PRO A 178 -10.89 -18.53 -8.09
N ARG A 179 -12.03 -18.26 -7.48
CA ARG A 179 -13.23 -19.08 -7.63
C ARG A 179 -14.14 -18.48 -8.70
N VAL A 180 -15.04 -19.28 -9.25
CA VAL A 180 -16.00 -18.80 -10.25
C VAL A 180 -16.84 -17.61 -9.73
N ILE A 181 -17.20 -17.61 -8.44
CA ILE A 181 -17.95 -16.50 -7.83
C ILE A 181 -17.14 -15.20 -7.76
N ASP A 182 -15.82 -15.27 -7.68
CA ASP A 182 -14.95 -14.10 -7.60
C ASP A 182 -14.90 -13.34 -8.94
N LEU A 183 -15.20 -14.03 -10.07
CA LEU A 183 -15.30 -13.44 -11.40
C LEU A 183 -16.48 -12.48 -11.56
N VAL A 184 -17.52 -12.66 -10.75
CA VAL A 184 -18.76 -11.85 -10.79
C VAL A 184 -18.91 -10.95 -9.57
N SER A 185 -17.92 -10.93 -8.66
CA SER A 185 -17.94 -10.07 -7.49
C SER A 185 -17.47 -8.64 -7.84
N GLU A 186 -18.08 -7.64 -7.24
CA GLU A 186 -17.74 -6.22 -7.43
C GLU A 186 -16.28 -5.89 -7.06
N SER A 187 -15.68 -6.64 -6.15
CA SER A 187 -14.28 -6.46 -5.72
C SER A 187 -13.26 -6.96 -6.74
N GLY A 188 -13.71 -7.70 -7.78
CA GLY A 188 -12.84 -8.34 -8.73
C GLY A 188 -12.02 -9.49 -8.12
N TYR A 189 -11.02 -9.97 -8.84
CA TYR A 189 -10.11 -11.02 -8.39
C TYR A 189 -8.66 -10.70 -8.76
N ALA A 190 -7.74 -11.23 -7.97
CA ALA A 190 -6.32 -11.06 -8.16
C ALA A 190 -5.76 -12.12 -9.10
N LEU A 191 -4.92 -11.73 -10.06
CA LEU A 191 -4.19 -12.64 -10.96
C LEU A 191 -2.69 -12.41 -10.87
N LEU A 192 -1.92 -13.51 -10.93
CA LEU A 192 -0.48 -13.47 -10.98
C LEU A 192 0.02 -12.71 -12.23
N GLY A 193 0.98 -11.81 -12.06
CA GLY A 193 1.54 -11.01 -13.13
C GLY A 193 0.61 -9.92 -13.69
N LYS A 194 -0.48 -9.61 -12.97
CA LYS A 194 -1.47 -8.62 -13.39
C LYS A 194 -1.62 -7.50 -12.36
N HIS A 195 -2.23 -6.41 -12.80
CA HIS A 195 -2.55 -5.27 -11.96
C HIS A 195 -3.61 -5.64 -10.90
N VAL A 196 -3.47 -5.16 -9.67
CA VAL A 196 -4.31 -5.53 -8.50
C VAL A 196 -5.80 -5.27 -8.71
N ARG A 197 -6.19 -4.32 -9.53
CA ARG A 197 -7.59 -3.95 -9.80
C ARG A 197 -7.87 -3.86 -11.29
N GLY A 198 -7.19 -4.68 -12.09
CA GLY A 198 -7.46 -4.75 -13.53
C GLY A 198 -8.75 -5.51 -13.79
N LEU A 199 -9.53 -5.03 -14.77
CA LEU A 199 -10.62 -5.80 -15.36
C LEU A 199 -10.02 -6.71 -16.40
N TYR A 200 -10.18 -8.01 -16.24
CA TYR A 200 -9.69 -9.04 -17.18
C TYR A 200 -10.86 -9.84 -17.69
N SER A 201 -10.95 -9.91 -19.00
CA SER A 201 -11.91 -10.77 -19.75
C SER A 201 -11.21 -12.04 -20.21
#